data_2b9f5bc3ea2ed93e9cb3fa5ed9cd0c77
#
_entry.id   2b9f5bc3ea2ed93e9cb3fa5ed9cd0c77
#
_cell.length_a   1.000
_cell.length_b   1.000
_cell.length_c   1.000
_cell.angle_alpha   90.00
_cell.angle_beta   90.00
_cell.angle_gamma   90.00
#
_symmetry.space_group_name_H-M   'P 1'
#
loop_
_entity.id
_entity.type
_entity.pdbx_description
1 polymer ?
#
loop_
_entity_poly.entity_id
_entity_poly.type
_entity_poly.pdbx_seq_one_letter_code
_entity_poly.pdbx_strand_id
1 'polypeptide(L)'
;MDGVLTIDESLSEEDGAMQPTIGLLSAGRDAFQQASAFELGSYWFRPRGIENRYEDVLFNGVSMSKNDDGRVDFSNWSGLNDITRNPIESADNITPSEYIFGNLGGSIHYNTKSSAFRRGTSLSYALTNRSYYHRLMLTHSSGMNKNGWAYTLSASRRWANGGIINGMYQDSYAYFVALEKRLSNKASVNFTAFASPTYRATNSANTQEVYDLMGKNYNAYWGWY
;
A
#
# COMPACT_ATOMS: atom_id res chain seq x y z
N MET A 1 -6.07 22.01 -16.22
CA MET A 1 -6.73 21.75 -14.91
C MET A 1 -6.37 20.30 -14.57
N ASP A 2 -5.26 20.15 -13.87
CA ASP A 2 -4.81 18.81 -13.45
C ASP A 2 -5.58 18.45 -12.19
N GLY A 3 -6.65 17.67 -12.35
CA GLY A 3 -7.38 17.09 -11.26
C GLY A 3 -6.50 16.07 -10.55
N VAL A 4 -5.93 16.42 -9.42
CA VAL A 4 -5.31 15.47 -8.51
C VAL A 4 -6.44 14.63 -7.90
N LEU A 5 -6.67 13.44 -8.45
CA LEU A 5 -7.51 12.43 -7.81
C LEU A 5 -6.74 11.92 -6.58
N THR A 6 -7.10 12.39 -5.41
CA THR A 6 -6.61 11.82 -4.16
C THR A 6 -7.43 10.58 -3.86
N ILE A 7 -6.86 9.42 -4.18
CA ILE A 7 -7.48 8.14 -3.88
C ILE A 7 -7.13 7.79 -2.46
N ASP A 8 -8.16 7.59 -1.64
CA ASP A 8 -7.96 7.12 -0.28
C ASP A 8 -7.62 5.62 -0.31
N GLU A 9 -6.38 5.32 -0.05
CA GLU A 9 -5.81 3.98 0.02
C GLU A 9 -6.36 3.15 1.19
N SER A 10 -7.12 3.80 2.09
CA SER A 10 -7.82 3.12 3.18
C SER A 10 -8.82 2.07 2.69
N LEU A 11 -9.25 2.19 1.45
CA LEU A 11 -10.21 1.28 0.84
C LEU A 11 -9.60 -0.08 0.49
N SER A 12 -8.28 -0.19 0.43
CA SER A 12 -7.58 -1.39 0.00
C SER A 12 -7.02 -2.23 1.16
N GLU A 13 -7.14 -1.77 2.42
CA GLU A 13 -6.45 -2.36 3.56
C GLU A 13 -7.24 -3.41 4.37
N GLU A 14 -8.50 -3.70 4.02
CA GLU A 14 -9.36 -4.54 4.87
C GLU A 14 -9.09 -6.04 4.86
N ASP A 15 -8.50 -6.57 3.82
CA ASP A 15 -8.26 -8.01 3.74
C ASP A 15 -6.83 -8.31 3.35
N GLY A 16 -5.92 -8.56 4.17
CA GLY A 16 -4.54 -9.07 4.04
C GLY A 16 -3.94 -9.39 2.65
N ALA A 17 -4.66 -9.13 1.58
CA ALA A 17 -4.30 -9.30 0.18
C ALA A 17 -4.73 -8.07 -0.61
N MET A 18 -4.14 -6.95 -0.28
CA MET A 18 -4.50 -5.68 -0.87
C MET A 18 -3.91 -5.50 -2.24
N GLN A 19 -4.78 -5.16 -3.17
CA GLN A 19 -4.36 -4.63 -4.45
C GLN A 19 -3.98 -3.16 -4.25
N PRO A 20 -2.78 -2.75 -4.70
CA PRO A 20 -2.38 -1.35 -4.60
C PRO A 20 -3.33 -0.48 -5.42
N THR A 21 -3.54 0.73 -4.97
CA THR A 21 -4.36 1.79 -5.58
C THR A 21 -3.90 2.19 -7.00
N ILE A 22 -2.96 1.46 -7.54
CA ILE A 22 -2.42 1.57 -8.90
C ILE A 22 -3.51 1.41 -9.96
N GLY A 23 -4.57 0.63 -9.69
CA GLY A 23 -5.70 0.50 -10.59
C GLY A 23 -6.28 1.86 -11.00
N LEU A 24 -6.42 2.79 -10.08
CA LEU A 24 -6.94 4.13 -10.38
C LEU A 24 -5.92 5.03 -11.10
N LEU A 25 -4.64 4.92 -10.76
CA LEU A 25 -3.58 5.67 -11.45
C LEU A 25 -3.32 5.12 -12.85
N SER A 26 -3.59 3.83 -13.08
CA SER A 26 -3.46 3.14 -14.35
C SER A 26 -4.77 3.06 -15.13
N ALA A 27 -5.88 3.53 -14.58
CA ALA A 27 -7.22 3.40 -15.16
C ALA A 27 -7.37 3.98 -16.57
N GLY A 28 -6.52 4.93 -16.95
CA GLY A 28 -6.51 5.52 -18.28
C GLY A 28 -5.81 4.67 -19.35
N ARG A 29 -5.13 3.57 -18.98
CA ARG A 29 -4.28 2.78 -19.88
C ARG A 29 -4.91 1.48 -20.36
N ASP A 30 -5.72 0.85 -19.54
CA ASP A 30 -6.37 -0.43 -19.83
C ASP A 30 -7.87 -0.34 -19.52
N ALA A 31 -8.71 -0.75 -20.47
CA ALA A 31 -10.18 -0.70 -20.35
C ALA A 31 -10.69 -1.55 -19.16
N PHE A 32 -10.01 -2.64 -18.82
CA PHE A 32 -10.36 -3.50 -17.71
C PHE A 32 -10.04 -2.83 -16.36
N GLN A 33 -8.87 -2.22 -16.24
CA GLN A 33 -8.49 -1.45 -15.06
C GLN A 33 -9.34 -0.19 -14.90
N GLN A 34 -9.70 0.45 -16.02
CA GLN A 34 -10.62 1.58 -16.03
C GLN A 34 -12.01 1.21 -15.47
N ALA A 35 -12.55 0.06 -15.87
CA ALA A 35 -13.83 -0.41 -15.36
C ALA A 35 -13.78 -0.74 -13.86
N SER A 36 -12.66 -1.29 -13.36
CA SER A 36 -12.47 -1.67 -11.95
C SER A 36 -12.07 -0.50 -11.04
N ALA A 37 -11.56 0.58 -11.59
CA ALA A 37 -11.07 1.75 -10.84
C ALA A 37 -12.18 2.47 -10.05
N PHE A 38 -13.44 2.28 -10.42
CA PHE A 38 -14.59 2.92 -9.78
C PHE A 38 -15.27 2.06 -8.71
N GLU A 39 -14.76 0.89 -8.42
CA GLU A 39 -15.24 0.09 -7.29
C GLU A 39 -14.90 0.78 -5.97
N LEU A 40 -15.94 1.13 -5.21
CA LEU A 40 -15.83 1.73 -3.87
C LEU A 40 -15.93 0.65 -2.80
N GLY A 41 -14.97 -0.26 -2.75
CA GLY A 41 -14.99 -1.32 -1.77
C GLY A 41 -13.69 -2.09 -1.74
N SER A 42 -13.35 -2.73 -0.60
CA SER A 42 -12.34 -3.76 -0.61
C SER A 42 -12.91 -4.94 -1.37
N TYR A 43 -12.30 -5.30 -2.46
CA TYR A 43 -12.62 -6.51 -3.19
C TYR A 43 -11.31 -7.12 -3.74
N TRP A 44 -11.36 -8.42 -3.90
CA TRP A 44 -10.29 -9.15 -4.53
C TRP A 44 -10.36 -8.90 -6.03
N PHE A 45 -9.49 -8.04 -6.50
CA PHE A 45 -9.38 -7.79 -7.91
C PHE A 45 -8.25 -8.62 -8.50
N ARG A 46 -8.57 -9.38 -9.51
CA ARG A 46 -7.61 -10.14 -10.29
C ARG A 46 -7.62 -9.58 -11.70
N PRO A 47 -6.65 -8.75 -12.09
CA PRO A 47 -6.59 -8.22 -13.45
C PRO A 47 -6.69 -9.37 -14.46
N ARG A 48 -7.66 -9.32 -15.36
CA ARG A 48 -7.89 -10.36 -16.36
C ARG A 48 -8.06 -11.78 -15.79
N GLY A 49 -8.48 -11.90 -14.53
CA GLY A 49 -8.61 -13.19 -13.85
C GLY A 49 -7.30 -13.84 -13.42
N ILE A 50 -6.16 -13.15 -13.57
CA ILE A 50 -4.84 -13.65 -13.19
C ILE A 50 -4.68 -13.54 -11.69
N GLU A 51 -4.13 -14.57 -11.06
CA GLU A 51 -3.88 -14.56 -9.62
C GLU A 51 -2.70 -13.65 -9.25
N ASN A 52 -2.78 -12.97 -8.10
CA ASN A 52 -1.79 -12.02 -7.60
C ASN A 52 -0.39 -12.63 -7.38
N ARG A 53 -0.26 -13.97 -7.32
CA ARG A 53 1.05 -14.64 -7.30
C ARG A 53 1.88 -14.45 -8.59
N TYR A 54 1.22 -14.03 -9.66
CA TYR A 54 1.84 -13.76 -10.95
C TYR A 54 2.07 -12.28 -11.19
N GLU A 55 1.94 -11.45 -10.17
CA GLU A 55 2.31 -10.04 -10.15
C GLU A 55 3.64 -9.87 -9.42
N ASP A 56 4.57 -9.14 -10.02
CA ASP A 56 5.86 -8.82 -9.40
C ASP A 56 5.83 -7.43 -8.80
N VAL A 57 6.10 -7.34 -7.50
CA VAL A 57 6.28 -6.06 -6.81
C VAL A 57 7.72 -5.95 -6.33
N LEU A 58 8.38 -4.87 -6.74
CA LEU A 58 9.78 -4.64 -6.41
C LEU A 58 9.97 -3.32 -5.65
N PHE A 59 10.86 -3.36 -4.67
CA PHE A 59 11.40 -2.17 -4.02
C PHE A 59 12.88 -2.06 -4.32
N ASN A 60 13.28 -1.01 -5.05
CA ASN A 60 14.66 -0.81 -5.53
C ASN A 60 15.25 -2.04 -6.23
N GLY A 61 14.43 -2.76 -7.00
CA GLY A 61 14.83 -3.97 -7.72
C GLY A 61 14.79 -5.26 -6.90
N VAL A 62 14.45 -5.20 -5.61
CA VAL A 62 14.28 -6.39 -4.75
C VAL A 62 12.83 -6.84 -4.80
N SER A 63 12.60 -8.11 -5.12
CA SER A 63 11.26 -8.70 -5.13
C SER A 63 10.70 -8.79 -3.70
N MET A 64 9.43 -8.40 -3.57
CA MET A 64 8.66 -8.47 -2.33
C MET A 64 7.72 -9.67 -2.29
N SER A 65 7.77 -10.53 -3.28
CA SER A 65 6.99 -11.76 -3.33
C SER A 65 7.47 -12.76 -2.28
N LYS A 66 6.55 -13.42 -1.62
CA LYS A 66 6.88 -14.50 -0.67
C LYS A 66 7.43 -15.72 -1.39
N ASN A 67 8.37 -16.40 -0.76
CA ASN A 67 9.02 -17.58 -1.32
C ASN A 67 8.14 -18.83 -1.27
N ASP A 68 7.11 -18.86 -0.42
CA ASP A 68 6.23 -20.02 -0.22
C ASP A 68 5.09 -20.09 -1.22
N ASP A 69 4.44 -18.95 -1.52
CA ASP A 69 3.26 -18.91 -2.38
C ASP A 69 3.34 -17.92 -3.55
N GLY A 70 4.45 -17.18 -3.66
CA GLY A 70 4.67 -16.17 -4.69
C GLY A 70 3.83 -14.91 -4.53
N ARG A 71 3.00 -14.82 -3.50
CA ARG A 71 2.13 -13.66 -3.28
C ARG A 71 2.88 -12.54 -2.59
N VAL A 72 2.46 -11.34 -2.88
CA VAL A 72 2.96 -10.15 -2.20
C VAL A 72 2.14 -9.88 -0.95
N ASP A 73 2.81 -9.66 0.17
CA ASP A 73 2.16 -9.25 1.42
C ASP A 73 2.27 -7.72 1.56
N PHE A 74 1.28 -7.03 1.04
CA PHE A 74 1.21 -5.57 1.08
C PHE A 74 1.08 -5.01 2.51
N SER A 75 0.71 -5.83 3.48
CA SER A 75 0.61 -5.42 4.88
C SER A 75 1.97 -5.00 5.46
N ASN A 76 3.07 -5.52 4.90
CA ASN A 76 4.43 -5.23 5.36
C ASN A 76 4.84 -3.75 5.22
N TRP A 77 4.18 -3.00 4.32
CA TRP A 77 4.41 -1.55 4.13
C TRP A 77 3.13 -0.75 4.08
N SER A 78 2.04 -1.30 4.56
CA SER A 78 0.77 -0.60 4.61
C SER A 78 0.87 0.65 5.48
N GLY A 79 0.24 1.74 5.04
CA GLY A 79 0.32 3.04 5.72
C GLY A 79 1.51 3.92 5.31
N LEU A 80 2.38 3.47 4.40
CA LEU A 80 3.48 4.25 3.83
C LEU A 80 3.09 4.89 2.48
N ASN A 81 1.92 5.48 2.41
CA ASN A 81 1.33 5.97 1.17
C ASN A 81 2.17 7.02 0.45
N ASP A 82 2.84 7.92 1.18
CA ASP A 82 3.71 8.92 0.54
C ASP A 82 4.91 8.27 -0.15
N ILE A 83 5.32 7.08 0.33
CA ILE A 83 6.45 6.33 -0.22
C ILE A 83 6.02 5.52 -1.45
N THR A 84 4.82 4.94 -1.41
CA THR A 84 4.32 4.03 -2.45
C THR A 84 3.44 4.72 -3.50
N ARG A 85 3.14 6.00 -3.32
CA ARG A 85 2.25 6.78 -4.21
C ARG A 85 2.68 6.81 -5.68
N ASN A 86 3.99 6.84 -5.92
CA ASN A 86 4.53 6.99 -7.25
C ASN A 86 5.46 5.81 -7.58
N PRO A 87 4.93 4.68 -8.09
CA PRO A 87 5.80 3.65 -8.64
C PRO A 87 6.56 4.22 -9.84
N ILE A 88 7.83 3.85 -10.00
CA ILE A 88 8.61 4.27 -11.15
C ILE A 88 8.10 3.62 -12.41
N GLU A 89 7.82 2.33 -12.31
CA GLU A 89 7.39 1.48 -13.41
C GLU A 89 6.17 0.70 -12.96
N SER A 90 5.16 0.71 -13.79
CA SER A 90 4.02 -0.19 -13.69
C SER A 90 3.77 -0.72 -15.09
N ALA A 91 3.83 -2.02 -15.24
CA ALA A 91 3.62 -2.68 -16.52
C ALA A 91 2.54 -3.75 -16.38
N ASP A 92 1.60 -3.72 -17.33
CA ASP A 92 0.62 -4.77 -17.48
C ASP A 92 1.21 -5.89 -18.33
N ASN A 93 0.95 -7.13 -17.96
CA ASN A 93 1.43 -8.32 -18.64
C ASN A 93 2.97 -8.52 -18.59
N ILE A 94 3.46 -9.43 -19.44
CA ILE A 94 4.87 -9.76 -19.56
C ILE A 94 5.59 -8.63 -20.30
N THR A 95 6.03 -7.63 -19.54
CA THR A 95 6.81 -6.52 -20.07
C THR A 95 8.16 -6.51 -19.33
N PRO A 96 9.27 -6.71 -20.03
CA PRO A 96 10.60 -6.67 -19.42
C PRO A 96 10.89 -5.29 -18.83
N SER A 97 11.52 -5.27 -17.66
CA SER A 97 12.07 -4.08 -17.02
C SER A 97 13.58 -4.21 -16.82
N GLU A 98 14.21 -3.21 -16.21
CA GLU A 98 15.62 -3.27 -15.87
C GLU A 98 15.97 -4.42 -14.90
N TYR A 99 15.01 -4.90 -14.12
CA TYR A 99 15.23 -5.85 -13.01
C TYR A 99 14.64 -7.23 -13.26
N ILE A 100 13.60 -7.35 -14.09
CA ILE A 100 12.86 -8.60 -14.31
C ILE A 100 12.40 -8.73 -15.76
N PHE A 101 12.11 -9.95 -16.17
CA PHE A 101 11.54 -10.23 -17.52
C PHE A 101 10.04 -9.93 -17.62
N GLY A 102 9.38 -9.60 -16.49
CA GLY A 102 7.94 -9.42 -16.40
C GLY A 102 7.21 -10.70 -16.05
N ASN A 103 5.95 -10.55 -15.61
CA ASN A 103 5.10 -11.65 -15.20
C ASN A 103 3.70 -11.48 -15.79
N LEU A 104 2.91 -12.57 -15.79
CA LEU A 104 1.56 -12.59 -16.39
C LEU A 104 0.60 -11.56 -15.77
N GLY A 105 0.75 -11.30 -14.47
CA GLY A 105 -0.04 -10.30 -13.73
C GLY A 105 0.49 -8.87 -13.83
N GLY A 106 1.63 -8.70 -14.54
CA GLY A 106 2.30 -7.41 -14.60
C GLY A 106 3.37 -7.24 -13.52
N SER A 107 3.92 -6.04 -13.45
CA SER A 107 4.95 -5.68 -12.48
C SER A 107 4.80 -4.25 -11.99
N ILE A 108 5.18 -4.05 -10.73
CA ILE A 108 5.20 -2.75 -10.07
C ILE A 108 6.57 -2.55 -9.43
N HIS A 109 7.22 -1.47 -9.75
CA HIS A 109 8.52 -1.13 -9.18
C HIS A 109 8.46 0.21 -8.44
N TYR A 110 8.74 0.16 -7.13
CA TYR A 110 8.86 1.32 -6.28
C TYR A 110 10.33 1.74 -6.11
N ASN A 111 10.62 3.01 -6.44
CA ASN A 111 11.92 3.61 -6.15
C ASN A 111 11.86 4.32 -4.81
N THR A 112 12.47 3.72 -3.81
CA THR A 112 12.52 4.29 -2.46
C THR A 112 13.85 4.99 -2.16
N LYS A 113 14.64 5.31 -3.16
CA LYS A 113 15.84 6.15 -3.03
C LYS A 113 15.45 7.55 -2.56
N SER A 114 16.19 8.10 -1.60
CA SER A 114 15.85 9.43 -1.06
C SER A 114 15.85 10.54 -2.10
N SER A 115 16.65 10.43 -3.15
CA SER A 115 16.68 11.39 -4.26
C SER A 115 15.43 11.36 -5.15
N ALA A 116 14.65 10.27 -5.08
CA ALA A 116 13.39 10.14 -5.83
C ALA A 116 12.25 10.95 -5.20
N PHE A 117 12.36 11.30 -3.91
CA PHE A 117 11.33 12.06 -3.22
C PHE A 117 11.53 13.56 -3.35
N ARG A 118 10.42 14.27 -3.52
CA ARG A 118 10.45 15.74 -3.51
C ARG A 118 10.88 16.25 -2.14
N ARG A 119 11.87 17.16 -2.13
CA ARG A 119 12.29 17.83 -0.91
C ARG A 119 11.12 18.56 -0.23
N GLY A 120 10.97 18.36 1.07
CA GLY A 120 9.95 19.03 1.86
C GLY A 120 9.46 18.19 3.03
N THR A 121 8.49 18.75 3.75
CA THR A 121 7.77 18.05 4.84
C THR A 121 6.31 18.07 4.49
N SER A 122 5.67 16.91 4.58
CA SER A 122 4.25 16.71 4.38
C SER A 122 3.66 16.17 5.68
N LEU A 123 2.56 16.76 6.11
CA LEU A 123 1.73 16.28 7.21
C LEU A 123 0.33 16.10 6.68
N SER A 124 -0.22 14.91 6.81
CA SER A 124 -1.57 14.60 6.41
C SER A 124 -2.38 14.00 7.55
N TYR A 125 -3.64 14.36 7.62
CA TYR A 125 -4.61 13.77 8.50
C TYR A 125 -5.85 13.43 7.70
N ALA A 126 -6.36 12.22 7.86
CA ALA A 126 -7.56 11.75 7.19
C ALA A 126 -8.52 11.10 8.19
N LEU A 127 -9.80 11.24 7.90
CA LEU A 127 -10.89 10.55 8.57
C LEU A 127 -11.49 9.54 7.60
N THR A 128 -11.72 8.33 8.09
CA THR A 128 -12.39 7.27 7.31
C THR A 128 -13.49 6.63 8.17
N ASN A 129 -14.35 5.86 7.56
CA ASN A 129 -15.45 5.16 8.24
C ASN A 129 -15.39 3.64 8.02
N ARG A 130 -14.19 3.12 7.73
CA ARG A 130 -14.00 1.68 7.47
C ARG A 130 -13.25 0.98 8.61
N SER A 131 -12.10 0.38 8.32
CA SER A 131 -11.31 -0.39 9.29
C SER A 131 -10.69 0.50 10.36
N TYR A 132 -10.46 1.78 10.07
CA TYR A 132 -10.01 2.78 11.04
C TYR A 132 -10.76 4.10 10.84
N TYR A 133 -10.76 4.95 11.88
CA TYR A 133 -11.40 6.28 11.82
C TYR A 133 -10.39 7.39 11.56
N HIS A 134 -9.19 7.25 12.06
CA HIS A 134 -8.19 8.30 12.05
C HIS A 134 -6.90 7.79 11.43
N ARG A 135 -6.30 8.62 10.61
CA ARG A 135 -4.97 8.42 10.05
C ARG A 135 -4.18 9.70 10.14
N LEU A 136 -2.97 9.60 10.69
CA LEU A 136 -2.00 10.67 10.72
C LEU A 136 -0.72 10.18 10.05
N MET A 137 -0.17 10.96 9.13
CA MET A 137 1.08 10.64 8.45
C MET A 137 1.96 11.87 8.35
N LEU A 138 3.24 11.70 8.66
CA LEU A 138 4.29 12.71 8.54
C LEU A 138 5.41 12.15 7.67
N THR A 139 5.76 12.86 6.63
CA THR A 139 6.88 12.52 5.74
C THR A 139 7.80 13.72 5.58
N HIS A 140 9.10 13.50 5.74
CA HIS A 140 10.12 14.50 5.51
C HIS A 140 11.20 13.98 4.58
N SER A 141 11.52 14.73 3.52
CA SER A 141 12.62 14.44 2.61
C SER A 141 13.56 15.65 2.54
N SER A 142 14.85 15.42 2.79
CA SER A 142 15.87 16.48 2.77
C SER A 142 16.20 16.96 1.35
N GLY A 143 15.94 16.11 0.35
CA GLY A 143 16.53 16.23 -0.97
C GLY A 143 18.06 16.04 -0.93
N MET A 144 18.69 15.98 -2.10
CA MET A 144 20.14 15.82 -2.21
C MET A 144 20.86 17.11 -1.81
N ASN A 145 21.78 17.04 -0.86
CA ASN A 145 22.59 18.16 -0.45
C ASN A 145 23.90 18.28 -1.29
N LYS A 146 24.63 19.38 -1.11
CA LYS A 146 25.89 19.64 -1.85
C LYS A 146 26.95 18.56 -1.62
N ASN A 147 26.90 17.87 -0.48
CA ASN A 147 27.84 16.82 -0.12
C ASN A 147 27.37 15.44 -0.65
N GLY A 148 26.31 15.38 -1.45
CA GLY A 148 25.80 14.14 -2.02
C GLY A 148 25.02 13.25 -1.03
N TRP A 149 24.51 13.79 0.06
CA TRP A 149 23.64 13.09 0.98
C TRP A 149 22.17 13.47 0.79
N ALA A 150 21.30 12.49 0.86
CA ALA A 150 19.86 12.65 0.97
C ALA A 150 19.29 11.68 2.01
N TYR A 151 18.21 12.09 2.69
CA TYR A 151 17.45 11.22 3.56
C TYR A 151 15.96 11.49 3.45
N THR A 152 15.18 10.44 3.66
CA THR A 152 13.71 10.52 3.72
C THR A 152 13.24 9.71 4.91
N LEU A 153 12.37 10.32 5.72
CA LEU A 153 11.74 9.72 6.88
C LEU A 153 10.24 9.82 6.72
N SER A 154 9.53 8.73 6.99
CA SER A 154 8.06 8.76 7.06
C SER A 154 7.58 7.95 8.25
N ALA A 155 6.53 8.44 8.89
CA ALA A 155 5.83 7.73 9.96
C ALA A 155 4.34 7.97 9.83
N SER A 156 3.55 6.91 10.05
CA SER A 156 2.10 7.04 10.09
C SER A 156 1.49 6.21 11.21
N ARG A 157 0.30 6.61 11.64
CA ARG A 157 -0.56 5.85 12.54
C ARG A 157 -1.99 5.87 12.02
N ARG A 158 -2.63 4.70 12.07
CA ARG A 158 -4.05 4.51 11.75
C ARG A 158 -4.71 3.86 12.95
N TRP A 159 -5.80 4.45 13.45
CA TRP A 159 -6.43 3.91 14.66
C TRP A 159 -7.95 4.06 14.65
N ALA A 160 -8.59 3.11 15.30
CA ALA A 160 -10.01 3.12 15.63
C ALA A 160 -10.25 2.32 16.90
N ASN A 161 -11.07 2.85 17.79
CA ASN A 161 -11.52 2.17 19.00
C ASN A 161 -12.98 1.72 18.81
N GLY A 162 -13.20 0.77 17.91
CA GLY A 162 -14.52 0.31 17.54
C GLY A 162 -14.77 0.43 16.03
N GLY A 163 -15.84 -0.15 15.57
CA GLY A 163 -16.26 -0.16 14.16
C GLY A 163 -17.75 -0.44 14.05
N ILE A 164 -18.23 -0.56 12.82
CA ILE A 164 -19.62 -0.99 12.54
C ILE A 164 -19.85 -2.42 13.08
N ILE A 165 -18.82 -3.25 13.03
CA ILE A 165 -18.85 -4.61 13.55
C ILE A 165 -18.38 -4.62 14.99
N ASN A 166 -19.08 -5.35 15.86
CA ASN A 166 -18.80 -5.40 17.29
C ASN A 166 -17.42 -5.96 17.60
N GLY A 167 -16.71 -5.34 18.54
CA GLY A 167 -15.38 -5.75 18.99
C GLY A 167 -14.25 -5.45 18.01
N MET A 168 -14.51 -4.75 16.90
CA MET A 168 -13.46 -4.32 16.00
C MET A 168 -12.65 -3.18 16.60
N TYR A 169 -11.33 -3.27 16.46
CA TYR A 169 -10.40 -2.18 16.74
C TYR A 169 -9.22 -2.28 15.77
N GLN A 170 -8.57 -1.17 15.57
CA GLN A 170 -7.31 -1.11 14.82
C GLN A 170 -6.35 -0.11 15.47
N ASP A 171 -5.09 -0.49 15.58
CA ASP A 171 -3.97 0.40 15.90
C ASP A 171 -2.75 -0.05 15.08
N SER A 172 -2.50 0.66 14.01
CA SER A 172 -1.47 0.31 13.03
C SER A 172 -0.49 1.45 12.90
N TYR A 173 0.79 1.12 12.91
CA TYR A 173 1.88 2.06 12.70
C TYR A 173 2.63 1.71 11.43
N ALA A 174 3.26 2.69 10.81
CA ALA A 174 4.21 2.44 9.74
C ALA A 174 5.38 3.40 9.86
N TYR A 175 6.58 2.91 9.59
CA TYR A 175 7.83 3.64 9.67
C TYR A 175 8.65 3.37 8.42
N PHE A 176 9.29 4.41 7.92
CA PHE A 176 10.16 4.33 6.77
C PHE A 176 11.38 5.22 6.95
N VAL A 177 12.53 4.70 6.59
CA VAL A 177 13.81 5.41 6.56
C VAL A 177 14.53 5.09 5.27
N ALA A 178 14.93 6.09 4.52
CA ALA A 178 15.84 5.95 3.40
C ALA A 178 17.00 6.92 3.55
N LEU A 179 18.21 6.41 3.32
CA LEU A 179 19.45 7.17 3.28
C LEU A 179 20.14 6.94 1.95
N GLU A 180 20.58 7.98 1.32
CA GLU A 180 21.33 7.91 0.06
C GLU A 180 22.61 8.71 0.14
N LYS A 181 23.70 8.10 -0.32
CA LYS A 181 24.98 8.77 -0.53
C LYS A 181 25.39 8.64 -1.99
N ARG A 182 25.45 9.76 -2.69
CA ARG A 182 26.05 9.84 -4.02
C ARG A 182 27.57 9.86 -3.89
N LEU A 183 28.21 8.87 -4.45
CA LEU A 183 29.68 8.74 -4.46
C LEU A 183 30.29 9.42 -5.69
N SER A 184 29.60 9.33 -6.82
CA SER A 184 30.00 9.93 -8.09
C SER A 184 28.77 10.23 -8.96
N ASN A 185 28.97 10.74 -10.17
CA ASN A 185 27.88 10.94 -11.13
C ASN A 185 27.25 9.63 -11.63
N LYS A 186 27.93 8.49 -11.40
CA LYS A 186 27.49 7.16 -11.88
C LYS A 186 27.22 6.15 -10.76
N ALA A 187 27.48 6.53 -9.49
CA ALA A 187 27.38 5.59 -8.38
C ALA A 187 26.75 6.26 -7.16
N SER A 188 25.79 5.57 -6.55
CA SER A 188 25.23 5.92 -5.25
C SER A 188 25.05 4.66 -4.38
N VAL A 189 25.11 4.84 -3.07
CA VAL A 189 24.78 3.83 -2.08
C VAL A 189 23.48 4.24 -1.42
N ASN A 190 22.55 3.29 -1.33
CA ASN A 190 21.24 3.49 -0.75
C ASN A 190 21.01 2.50 0.38
N PHE A 191 20.45 2.97 1.47
CA PHE A 191 19.93 2.17 2.55
C PHE A 191 18.45 2.50 2.72
N THR A 192 17.61 1.46 2.76
CA THR A 192 16.17 1.59 2.98
C THR A 192 15.72 0.58 4.03
N ALA A 193 14.93 1.05 4.99
CA ALA A 193 14.29 0.22 5.99
C ALA A 193 12.86 0.68 6.22
N PHE A 194 11.95 -0.26 6.43
CA PHE A 194 10.56 0.02 6.76
C PHE A 194 9.97 -1.07 7.66
N ALA A 195 8.92 -0.69 8.39
CA ALA A 195 8.15 -1.60 9.23
C ALA A 195 6.70 -1.10 9.32
N SER A 196 5.76 -2.03 9.41
CA SER A 196 4.32 -1.71 9.53
C SER A 196 3.63 -2.60 10.59
N PRO A 197 3.97 -2.43 11.90
CA PRO A 197 3.32 -3.18 12.95
C PRO A 197 1.83 -2.83 13.04
N THR A 198 0.99 -3.86 13.00
CA THR A 198 -0.46 -3.72 12.97
C THR A 198 -1.09 -4.57 14.06
N TYR A 199 -1.90 -3.93 14.91
CA TYR A 199 -2.75 -4.55 15.90
C TYR A 199 -4.20 -4.32 15.50
N ARG A 200 -4.92 -5.39 15.18
CA ARG A 200 -6.32 -5.30 14.77
C ARG A 200 -7.11 -6.50 15.24
N ALA A 201 -8.38 -6.28 15.55
CA ALA A 201 -9.33 -7.37 15.66
C ALA A 201 -9.72 -7.86 14.25
N THR A 202 -10.08 -9.12 14.17
CA THR A 202 -10.57 -9.74 12.94
C THR A 202 -12.04 -10.13 13.09
N ASN A 203 -12.74 -10.20 11.98
CA ASN A 203 -14.07 -10.78 11.88
C ASN A 203 -14.05 -11.86 10.80
N SER A 204 -14.99 -12.79 10.88
CA SER A 204 -15.25 -13.73 9.78
C SER A 204 -16.35 -13.19 8.87
N ALA A 205 -16.33 -13.61 7.62
CA ALA A 205 -17.50 -13.47 6.77
C ALA A 205 -18.65 -14.32 7.33
N ASN A 206 -19.80 -13.70 7.56
CA ASN A 206 -21.01 -14.37 8.04
C ASN A 206 -21.91 -14.75 6.86
N THR A 207 -22.70 -15.80 7.01
CA THR A 207 -23.76 -16.13 6.05
C THR A 207 -24.95 -15.17 6.22
N GLN A 208 -25.81 -15.09 5.22
CA GLN A 208 -27.03 -14.27 5.30
C GLN A 208 -27.90 -14.66 6.48
N GLU A 209 -28.01 -15.95 6.79
CA GLU A 209 -28.78 -16.47 7.93
C GLU A 209 -28.25 -15.94 9.27
N VAL A 210 -26.93 -15.84 9.42
CA VAL A 210 -26.31 -15.28 10.63
C VAL A 210 -26.61 -13.78 10.73
N TYR A 211 -26.59 -13.05 9.64
CA TYR A 211 -26.97 -11.64 9.63
C TYR A 211 -28.45 -11.43 9.97
N ASP A 212 -29.33 -12.31 9.50
CA ASP A 212 -30.77 -12.24 9.78
C ASP A 212 -31.09 -12.55 11.26
N LEU A 213 -30.31 -13.47 11.87
CA LEU A 213 -30.51 -13.87 13.27
C LEU A 213 -29.84 -12.91 14.27
N MET A 214 -28.62 -12.48 13.99
CA MET A 214 -27.74 -11.79 14.94
C MET A 214 -27.56 -10.30 14.61
N GLY A 215 -27.99 -9.88 13.43
CA GLY A 215 -27.80 -8.54 12.92
C GLY A 215 -26.44 -8.35 12.20
N LYS A 216 -26.35 -7.27 11.41
CA LYS A 216 -25.20 -7.00 10.54
C LYS A 216 -23.91 -6.64 11.29
N ASN A 217 -24.02 -6.30 12.56
CA ASN A 217 -22.87 -5.89 13.40
C ASN A 217 -22.28 -7.07 14.18
N TYR A 218 -22.78 -8.28 13.95
CA TYR A 218 -22.32 -9.48 14.65
C TYR A 218 -20.91 -9.86 14.22
N ASN A 219 -20.06 -10.16 15.21
CA ASN A 219 -18.73 -10.67 15.04
C ASN A 219 -18.58 -11.99 15.78
N ALA A 220 -18.33 -13.08 15.05
CA ALA A 220 -18.21 -14.43 15.64
C ALA A 220 -16.94 -14.59 16.52
N TYR A 221 -15.94 -13.73 16.34
CA TYR A 221 -14.71 -13.75 17.13
C TYR A 221 -14.75 -12.81 18.34
N TRP A 222 -15.83 -12.03 18.51
CA TRP A 222 -15.96 -11.12 19.62
C TRP A 222 -16.54 -11.83 20.83
N GLY A 223 -15.83 -11.82 21.95
CA GLY A 223 -16.25 -12.35 23.23
C GLY A 223 -16.01 -11.33 24.35
N TRP A 224 -16.82 -11.38 25.39
CA TRP A 224 -16.57 -10.66 26.61
C TRP A 224 -15.50 -11.42 27.42
N TYR A 225 -14.41 -10.76 27.79
CA TYR A 225 -13.45 -11.21 28.78
C TYR A 225 -13.52 -10.29 30.00
#